data_321612835aec2bf8869703c42727e81a
#
_entry.id   321612835aec2bf8869703c42727e81a
#
_cell.length_a   1.000
_cell.length_b   1.000
_cell.length_c   1.000
_cell.angle_alpha   90.00
_cell.angle_beta   90.00
_cell.angle_gamma   90.00
#
_symmetry.space_group_name_H-M   'P 1'
#
loop_
_entity.id
_entity.type
_entity.pdbx_description
1 polymer ?
#
loop_
_entity_poly.entity_id
_entity_poly.type
_entity_poly.pdbx_seq_one_letter_code
_entity_poly.pdbx_strand_id
1 'polypeptide(L)'
;YELYNDRRCGSIFFRGFMLKQDFEARRRTYLWHQPGMINEDEVKEIHLFIPSAGYRLPERQGQNKISPCYLDVQSGFIDFSDDSLDGKQGIRKLYYSGFTAKARPDILTFSTCPHCRHELSKMQLTSFNTRGNQSFFNLIKAQFQAQPAVPGKTGDPDRLPNEGRKVLLFSDSRQRAAKLARDMSDASDMTAARQLAVLAIDRMEHEVAEQSMNYFYDYFAMVAVEHHVQIFHDSETEKQRERLIEHGTQALKNYTRAKKRGQQYTPRFTIDNAPTQMKEQLIRFYCGGYNTLVDSALSWIEPTDAAKWDALDALEEAGIEVSEEEFMEFFNAWILSTCDTSVILGHTIPDVIREKVRPNYVGYGIDKNKKFSTDIREIMGWSDNDSVAAKWSQILRETFMDEGSSSNGKYYIDLSRIKPRFNLEHMWFRCERCSELTPYLLKGKCPSCQCEKIHPMTTEE
;
A
#
# COMPACT_ATOMS: atom_id res chain seq x y z
N TYR A 1 -27.65 -8.29 -2.02
CA TYR A 1 -26.59 -8.22 -1.01
C TYR A 1 -25.50 -7.25 -1.44
N GLU A 2 -24.84 -6.63 -0.48
CA GLU A 2 -23.72 -5.75 -0.74
C GLU A 2 -22.43 -6.56 -0.86
N LEU A 3 -21.71 -6.42 -1.98
CA LEU A 3 -20.48 -7.14 -2.26
C LEU A 3 -19.28 -6.32 -1.80
N TYR A 4 -18.30 -7.02 -1.28
CA TYR A 4 -17.00 -6.50 -0.88
C TYR A 4 -15.88 -7.32 -1.51
N ASN A 5 -14.74 -6.73 -1.70
CA ASN A 5 -13.54 -7.45 -2.13
C ASN A 5 -12.35 -7.13 -1.26
N ASP A 6 -11.48 -8.11 -1.13
CA ASP A 6 -10.12 -7.89 -0.68
C ASP A 6 -9.32 -7.28 -1.84
N ARG A 7 -8.80 -6.07 -1.65
CA ARG A 7 -8.08 -5.33 -2.69
C ARG A 7 -6.78 -5.99 -3.12
N ARG A 8 -6.18 -6.83 -2.26
CA ARG A 8 -4.94 -7.53 -2.59
C ARG A 8 -5.14 -8.68 -3.57
N CYS A 9 -6.04 -9.58 -3.22
CA CYS A 9 -6.20 -10.83 -3.97
C CYS A 9 -7.50 -10.92 -4.77
N GLY A 10 -8.35 -9.91 -4.71
CA GLY A 10 -9.64 -9.89 -5.40
C GLY A 10 -10.69 -10.83 -4.81
N SER A 11 -10.43 -11.48 -3.68
CA SER A 11 -11.41 -12.37 -3.03
C SER A 11 -12.69 -11.65 -2.72
N ILE A 12 -13.82 -12.31 -2.98
CA ILE A 12 -15.15 -11.70 -2.89
C ILE A 12 -15.84 -12.13 -1.59
N PHE A 13 -16.42 -11.15 -0.93
CA PHE A 13 -17.23 -11.31 0.26
C PHE A 13 -18.56 -10.64 0.04
N PHE A 14 -19.58 -11.05 0.78
CA PHE A 14 -20.79 -10.25 0.89
C PHE A 14 -21.25 -10.10 2.33
N ARG A 15 -21.97 -9.03 2.58
CA ARG A 15 -22.55 -8.69 3.86
C ARG A 15 -23.99 -9.10 3.92
N GLY A 16 -24.38 -9.75 5.00
CA GLY A 16 -25.74 -10.10 5.31
C GLY A 16 -26.07 -9.85 6.78
N PHE A 17 -27.35 -9.90 7.10
CA PHE A 17 -27.88 -9.74 8.43
C PHE A 17 -28.81 -10.91 8.76
N MET A 18 -28.78 -11.39 9.99
CA MET A 18 -29.60 -12.51 10.45
C MET A 18 -30.01 -12.34 11.90
N LEU A 19 -30.99 -13.08 12.35
CA LEU A 19 -31.37 -13.09 13.75
C LEU A 19 -30.32 -13.76 14.61
N LYS A 20 -29.90 -13.08 15.67
CA LYS A 20 -28.86 -13.53 16.58
C LYS A 20 -29.22 -14.87 17.23
N GLN A 21 -30.45 -15.03 17.70
CA GLN A 21 -30.96 -16.26 18.31
C GLN A 21 -30.93 -17.49 17.37
N ASP A 22 -31.19 -17.29 16.08
CA ASP A 22 -31.16 -18.39 15.11
C ASP A 22 -29.73 -18.83 14.83
N PHE A 23 -28.79 -17.88 14.71
CA PHE A 23 -27.37 -18.19 14.56
C PHE A 23 -26.82 -18.94 15.76
N GLU A 24 -27.12 -18.48 16.99
CA GLU A 24 -26.67 -19.13 18.23
C GLU A 24 -27.26 -20.54 18.38
N ALA A 25 -28.49 -20.75 17.97
CA ALA A 25 -29.14 -22.04 17.95
C ALA A 25 -28.76 -22.92 16.75
N ARG A 26 -27.89 -22.43 15.84
CA ARG A 26 -27.52 -23.08 14.57
C ARG A 26 -28.73 -23.52 13.73
N ARG A 27 -29.78 -22.72 13.74
CA ARG A 27 -30.98 -22.97 12.96
C ARG A 27 -30.81 -22.39 11.56
N ARG A 28 -31.49 -23.01 10.59
CA ARG A 28 -31.67 -22.41 9.27
C ARG A 28 -32.41 -21.09 9.43
N THR A 29 -31.83 -19.99 8.92
CA THR A 29 -32.36 -18.63 9.08
C THR A 29 -32.38 -17.88 7.76
N TYR A 30 -33.18 -16.85 7.67
CA TYR A 30 -33.20 -15.98 6.50
C TYR A 30 -32.05 -14.97 6.56
N LEU A 31 -31.34 -14.82 5.45
CA LEU A 31 -30.26 -13.84 5.34
C LEU A 31 -30.78 -12.55 4.70
N TRP A 32 -30.82 -11.49 5.47
CA TRP A 32 -31.29 -10.18 5.03
C TRP A 32 -30.14 -9.38 4.40
N HIS A 33 -30.44 -8.57 3.38
CA HIS A 33 -29.47 -7.65 2.77
C HIS A 33 -29.31 -6.34 3.56
N GLN A 34 -30.32 -6.00 4.36
CA GLN A 34 -30.33 -4.85 5.26
C GLN A 34 -31.07 -5.25 6.56
N PRO A 35 -30.72 -4.65 7.70
CA PRO A 35 -31.33 -5.00 8.99
C PRO A 35 -32.85 -4.66 9.06
N GLY A 36 -33.32 -3.75 8.22
CA GLY A 36 -34.74 -3.37 8.19
C GLY A 36 -35.19 -2.66 9.47
N MET A 37 -36.45 -2.93 9.89
CA MET A 37 -37.04 -2.42 11.15
C MET A 37 -36.86 -3.38 12.33
N ILE A 38 -35.98 -4.39 12.20
CA ILE A 38 -35.70 -5.32 13.29
C ILE A 38 -34.83 -4.57 14.32
N ASN A 39 -35.12 -4.82 15.61
CA ASN A 39 -34.35 -4.23 16.69
C ASN A 39 -32.86 -4.55 16.53
N GLU A 40 -32.00 -3.54 16.55
CA GLU A 40 -30.56 -3.70 16.33
C GLU A 40 -29.91 -4.72 17.27
N ASP A 41 -30.42 -4.85 18.50
CA ASP A 41 -29.94 -5.79 19.50
C ASP A 41 -30.22 -7.27 19.15
N GLU A 42 -31.19 -7.52 18.28
CA GLU A 42 -31.60 -8.88 17.85
C GLU A 42 -30.94 -9.31 16.55
N VAL A 43 -30.25 -8.39 15.85
CA VAL A 43 -29.64 -8.63 14.55
C VAL A 43 -28.14 -8.85 14.70
N LYS A 44 -27.61 -9.81 13.98
CA LYS A 44 -26.19 -10.05 13.83
C LYS A 44 -25.76 -9.81 12.38
N GLU A 45 -24.77 -8.96 12.19
CA GLU A 45 -24.13 -8.77 10.90
C GLU A 45 -23.12 -9.89 10.65
N ILE A 46 -23.06 -10.40 9.43
CA ILE A 46 -22.13 -11.45 9.03
C ILE A 46 -21.48 -11.13 7.69
N HIS A 47 -20.18 -11.34 7.61
CA HIS A 47 -19.44 -11.33 6.36
C HIS A 47 -19.21 -12.77 5.89
N LEU A 48 -19.56 -13.04 4.65
CA LEU A 48 -19.53 -14.36 4.04
C LEU A 48 -18.53 -14.36 2.87
N PHE A 49 -17.56 -15.25 2.90
CA PHE A 49 -16.58 -15.43 1.84
C PHE A 49 -17.13 -16.32 0.74
N ILE A 50 -17.01 -15.85 -0.51
CA ILE A 50 -17.38 -16.60 -1.71
C ILE A 50 -16.13 -17.30 -2.25
N PRO A 51 -16.03 -18.63 -2.14
CA PRO A 51 -14.86 -19.34 -2.59
C PRO A 51 -14.75 -19.35 -4.13
N SER A 52 -13.54 -19.26 -4.65
CA SER A 52 -13.23 -19.53 -6.05
C SER A 52 -13.28 -21.04 -6.32
N ALA A 53 -13.33 -21.43 -7.60
CA ALA A 53 -13.27 -22.85 -7.99
C ALA A 53 -11.97 -23.49 -7.48
N GLY A 54 -12.10 -24.65 -6.85
CA GLY A 54 -10.95 -25.37 -6.28
C GLY A 54 -10.43 -24.84 -4.94
N TYR A 55 -11.10 -23.87 -4.32
CA TYR A 55 -10.71 -23.38 -2.99
C TYR A 55 -10.69 -24.51 -1.96
N ARG A 56 -9.62 -24.52 -1.15
CA ARG A 56 -9.47 -25.43 0.00
C ARG A 56 -9.22 -24.60 1.25
N LEU A 57 -9.87 -25.00 2.34
CA LEU A 57 -9.63 -24.38 3.64
C LEU A 57 -8.16 -24.49 4.02
N PRO A 58 -7.55 -23.41 4.51
CA PRO A 58 -6.18 -23.46 5.01
C PRO A 58 -6.10 -24.31 6.28
N GLU A 59 -5.05 -25.11 6.42
CA GLU A 59 -4.80 -25.94 7.61
C GLU A 59 -4.68 -25.07 8.89
N ARG A 60 -3.98 -23.93 8.78
CA ARG A 60 -3.84 -22.97 9.86
C ARG A 60 -4.79 -21.79 9.63
N GLN A 61 -5.78 -21.66 10.48
CA GLN A 61 -6.83 -20.62 10.35
C GLN A 61 -6.65 -19.43 11.31
N GLY A 62 -5.67 -19.50 12.21
CA GLY A 62 -5.45 -18.47 13.21
C GLY A 62 -6.70 -18.17 14.05
N GLN A 63 -7.06 -16.90 14.17
CA GLN A 63 -8.23 -16.44 14.92
C GLN A 63 -9.57 -16.62 14.15
N ASN A 64 -9.52 -16.89 12.85
CA ASN A 64 -10.72 -16.92 12.02
C ASN A 64 -11.71 -18.02 12.40
N LYS A 65 -11.25 -19.24 12.66
CA LYS A 65 -12.13 -20.41 12.86
C LYS A 65 -13.19 -20.51 11.76
N ILE A 66 -12.74 -20.70 10.52
CA ILE A 66 -13.57 -20.67 9.32
C ILE A 66 -14.40 -21.94 9.25
N SER A 67 -15.70 -21.79 9.01
CA SER A 67 -16.66 -22.89 8.83
C SER A 67 -17.47 -22.71 7.56
N PRO A 68 -17.90 -23.79 6.90
CA PRO A 68 -18.81 -23.71 5.77
C PRO A 68 -20.21 -23.29 6.22
N CYS A 69 -20.96 -22.74 5.29
CA CYS A 69 -22.41 -22.53 5.38
C CYS A 69 -23.02 -22.60 3.97
N TYR A 70 -24.32 -22.81 3.89
CA TYR A 70 -25.00 -23.13 2.66
C TYR A 70 -26.17 -22.17 2.43
N LEU A 71 -26.03 -21.34 1.40
CA LEU A 71 -27.05 -20.34 1.03
C LEU A 71 -27.92 -20.90 -0.10
N ASP A 72 -29.20 -21.00 0.12
CA ASP A 72 -30.18 -21.20 -0.93
C ASP A 72 -30.39 -19.86 -1.66
N VAL A 73 -29.92 -19.78 -2.89
CA VAL A 73 -29.92 -18.53 -3.66
C VAL A 73 -31.30 -18.11 -4.16
N GLN A 74 -32.26 -19.06 -4.18
CA GLN A 74 -33.64 -18.78 -4.58
C GLN A 74 -34.47 -18.24 -3.43
N SER A 75 -34.36 -18.87 -2.26
CA SER A 75 -35.18 -18.51 -1.11
C SER A 75 -34.52 -17.50 -0.17
N GLY A 76 -33.17 -17.35 -0.21
CA GLY A 76 -32.41 -16.50 0.70
C GLY A 76 -32.18 -17.07 2.10
N PHE A 77 -32.55 -18.34 2.33
CA PHE A 77 -32.23 -19.02 3.58
C PHE A 77 -30.79 -19.54 3.62
N ILE A 78 -30.16 -19.40 4.77
CA ILE A 78 -28.80 -19.88 5.03
C ILE A 78 -28.83 -20.95 6.14
N ASP A 79 -28.04 -22.00 5.97
CA ASP A 79 -27.85 -23.08 6.92
C ASP A 79 -26.39 -23.16 7.35
N PHE A 80 -26.14 -23.31 8.65
CA PHE A 80 -24.80 -23.35 9.25
C PHE A 80 -24.38 -24.75 9.73
N SER A 81 -25.22 -25.74 9.54
CA SER A 81 -25.03 -27.07 10.16
C SER A 81 -25.30 -28.27 9.24
N ASP A 82 -26.00 -28.08 8.12
CA ASP A 82 -26.40 -29.19 7.25
C ASP A 82 -25.47 -29.34 6.04
N ASP A 83 -24.39 -30.12 6.22
CA ASP A 83 -23.42 -30.42 5.16
C ASP A 83 -24.02 -31.25 4.00
N SER A 84 -25.23 -31.85 4.17
CA SER A 84 -25.90 -32.58 3.10
C SER A 84 -26.39 -31.68 1.96
N LEU A 85 -26.36 -30.36 2.19
CA LEU A 85 -26.69 -29.32 1.20
C LEU A 85 -25.58 -29.08 0.20
N ASP A 86 -24.34 -29.51 0.48
CA ASP A 86 -23.20 -29.31 -0.40
C ASP A 86 -23.43 -29.96 -1.79
N GLY A 87 -23.22 -29.17 -2.85
CA GLY A 87 -23.37 -29.59 -4.23
C GLY A 87 -24.81 -29.68 -4.74
N LYS A 88 -25.84 -29.41 -3.93
CA LYS A 88 -27.24 -29.38 -4.40
C LYS A 88 -27.49 -28.19 -5.32
N GLN A 89 -28.37 -28.40 -6.29
CA GLN A 89 -28.77 -27.33 -7.23
C GLN A 89 -29.46 -26.18 -6.48
N GLY A 90 -29.05 -24.96 -6.78
CA GLY A 90 -29.58 -23.76 -6.12
C GLY A 90 -28.94 -23.44 -4.77
N ILE A 91 -28.07 -24.31 -4.25
CA ILE A 91 -27.35 -24.09 -3.01
C ILE A 91 -25.92 -23.60 -3.33
N ARG A 92 -25.54 -22.50 -2.69
CA ARG A 92 -24.19 -21.95 -2.76
C ARG A 92 -23.45 -22.20 -1.47
N LYS A 93 -22.33 -22.96 -1.54
CA LYS A 93 -21.42 -23.10 -0.43
C LYS A 93 -20.62 -21.81 -0.23
N LEU A 94 -20.61 -21.32 0.98
CA LEU A 94 -19.94 -20.12 1.43
C LEU A 94 -19.17 -20.45 2.70
N TYR A 95 -18.33 -19.52 3.14
CA TYR A 95 -17.62 -19.65 4.40
C TYR A 95 -17.81 -18.42 5.27
N TYR A 96 -17.89 -18.63 6.57
CA TYR A 96 -17.94 -17.58 7.58
C TYR A 96 -16.85 -17.81 8.63
N SER A 97 -16.58 -16.78 9.40
CA SER A 97 -15.66 -16.86 10.53
C SER A 97 -16.39 -16.58 11.82
N GLY A 98 -16.03 -17.32 12.88
CA GLY A 98 -16.48 -17.02 14.24
C GLY A 98 -15.75 -15.83 14.89
N PHE A 99 -14.88 -15.15 14.17
CA PHE A 99 -14.13 -14.01 14.67
C PHE A 99 -15.01 -12.76 14.76
N THR A 100 -14.85 -12.01 15.85
CA THR A 100 -15.46 -10.68 16.04
C THR A 100 -14.37 -9.69 16.43
N ALA A 101 -14.39 -8.51 15.82
CA ALA A 101 -13.45 -7.45 16.20
C ALA A 101 -13.82 -6.86 17.56
N LYS A 102 -12.85 -6.53 18.42
CA LYS A 102 -13.10 -5.93 19.74
C LYS A 102 -13.95 -4.66 19.68
N ALA A 103 -13.81 -3.85 18.64
CA ALA A 103 -14.56 -2.63 18.44
C ALA A 103 -16.02 -2.85 17.97
N ARG A 104 -16.32 -4.01 17.39
CA ARG A 104 -17.62 -4.37 16.82
C ARG A 104 -17.94 -5.85 17.11
N PRO A 105 -18.30 -6.20 18.36
CA PRO A 105 -18.54 -7.60 18.75
C PRO A 105 -19.82 -8.19 18.15
N ASP A 106 -20.68 -7.35 17.63
CA ASP A 106 -21.92 -7.66 16.94
C ASP A 106 -21.70 -8.15 15.50
N ILE A 107 -20.49 -7.97 14.93
CA ILE A 107 -20.17 -8.36 13.55
C ILE A 107 -19.31 -9.62 13.52
N LEU A 108 -19.80 -10.64 12.82
CA LEU A 108 -18.99 -11.81 12.45
C LEU A 108 -18.21 -11.50 11.18
N THR A 109 -16.88 -11.42 11.29
CA THR A 109 -16.01 -11.05 10.19
C THR A 109 -14.75 -11.92 10.15
N PHE A 110 -13.82 -11.62 9.27
CA PHE A 110 -12.56 -12.32 9.17
C PHE A 110 -11.43 -11.44 9.74
N SER A 111 -10.52 -12.05 10.52
CA SER A 111 -9.29 -11.39 10.94
C SER A 111 -8.25 -11.39 9.82
N THR A 112 -8.22 -12.47 9.02
CA THR A 112 -7.35 -12.62 7.85
C THR A 112 -8.16 -13.12 6.65
N CYS A 113 -7.75 -12.74 5.46
CA CYS A 113 -8.39 -13.22 4.23
C CYS A 113 -8.28 -14.75 4.13
N PRO A 114 -9.39 -15.49 3.90
CA PRO A 114 -9.35 -16.95 3.76
C PRO A 114 -8.49 -17.44 2.59
N HIS A 115 -8.31 -16.60 1.56
CA HIS A 115 -7.57 -16.94 0.35
C HIS A 115 -6.08 -16.59 0.48
N CYS A 116 -5.74 -15.31 0.64
CA CYS A 116 -4.36 -14.85 0.65
C CYS A 116 -3.72 -14.79 2.05
N ARG A 117 -4.47 -15.06 3.13
CA ARG A 117 -4.05 -15.04 4.54
C ARG A 117 -3.62 -13.67 5.07
N HIS A 118 -3.76 -12.63 4.29
CA HIS A 118 -3.43 -11.27 4.74
C HIS A 118 -4.39 -10.79 5.82
N GLU A 119 -3.90 -9.97 6.73
CA GLU A 119 -4.72 -9.40 7.80
C GLU A 119 -5.77 -8.44 7.23
N LEU A 120 -7.05 -8.71 7.52
CA LEU A 120 -8.20 -7.89 7.13
C LEU A 120 -8.61 -6.86 8.21
N SER A 121 -7.71 -6.58 9.16
CA SER A 121 -8.01 -5.65 10.24
C SER A 121 -8.28 -4.25 9.69
N LYS A 122 -9.45 -3.71 10.03
CA LYS A 122 -9.84 -2.30 9.86
C LYS A 122 -10.06 -1.82 8.41
N MET A 123 -11.07 -2.36 7.71
CA MET A 123 -11.61 -1.80 6.45
C MET A 123 -10.86 -2.14 5.15
N GLN A 124 -10.20 -3.27 5.09
CA GLN A 124 -9.58 -3.73 3.84
C GLN A 124 -10.60 -4.36 2.88
N LEU A 125 -11.77 -4.74 3.35
CA LEU A 125 -12.87 -5.12 2.48
C LEU A 125 -13.50 -3.85 1.90
N THR A 126 -13.44 -3.71 0.59
CA THR A 126 -13.99 -2.55 -0.13
C THR A 126 -15.30 -2.94 -0.78
N SER A 127 -16.34 -2.14 -0.55
CA SER A 127 -17.61 -2.32 -1.24
C SER A 127 -17.44 -2.15 -2.75
N PHE A 128 -18.00 -3.08 -3.53
CA PHE A 128 -18.16 -2.92 -4.99
C PHE A 128 -19.14 -1.82 -5.37
N ASN A 129 -19.80 -1.23 -4.38
CA ASN A 129 -20.77 -0.19 -4.66
C ASN A 129 -20.05 1.05 -5.21
N THR A 130 -20.42 1.48 -6.41
CA THR A 130 -19.92 2.68 -7.11
C THR A 130 -20.31 4.00 -6.42
N ARG A 131 -20.66 3.97 -5.15
CA ARG A 131 -20.99 5.17 -4.34
C ARG A 131 -19.80 6.10 -4.10
N GLY A 132 -18.60 5.74 -4.58
CA GLY A 132 -17.42 6.60 -4.55
C GLY A 132 -17.34 7.52 -5.77
N ASN A 133 -16.53 8.56 -5.64
CA ASN A 133 -16.33 9.56 -6.70
C ASN A 133 -15.38 9.07 -7.82
N GLN A 134 -14.76 7.88 -7.69
CA GLN A 134 -13.68 7.42 -8.58
C GLN A 134 -14.12 7.23 -10.05
N SER A 135 -15.27 6.61 -10.27
CA SER A 135 -15.82 6.45 -11.63
C SER A 135 -16.13 7.80 -12.27
N PHE A 136 -16.57 8.75 -11.47
CA PHE A 136 -16.85 10.11 -11.88
C PHE A 136 -15.53 10.86 -12.22
N PHE A 137 -14.49 10.69 -11.42
CA PHE A 137 -13.16 11.25 -11.71
C PHE A 137 -12.59 10.71 -13.02
N ASN A 138 -12.70 9.41 -13.26
CA ASN A 138 -12.24 8.79 -14.50
C ASN A 138 -13.00 9.36 -15.71
N LEU A 139 -14.31 9.57 -15.60
CA LEU A 139 -15.12 10.19 -16.66
C LEU A 139 -14.66 11.61 -16.94
N ILE A 140 -14.44 12.43 -15.90
CA ILE A 140 -13.96 13.80 -16.04
C ILE A 140 -12.57 13.84 -16.66
N LYS A 141 -11.67 12.97 -16.22
CA LYS A 141 -10.32 12.85 -16.78
C LYS A 141 -10.39 12.50 -18.27
N ALA A 142 -11.21 11.53 -18.65
CA ALA A 142 -11.42 11.17 -20.04
C ALA A 142 -12.01 12.34 -20.86
N GLN A 143 -12.93 13.12 -20.26
CA GLN A 143 -13.49 14.30 -20.89
C GLN A 143 -12.45 15.40 -21.12
N PHE A 144 -11.55 15.64 -20.14
CA PHE A 144 -10.43 16.55 -20.33
C PHE A 144 -9.50 16.08 -21.46
N GLN A 145 -9.18 14.80 -21.51
CA GLN A 145 -8.32 14.23 -22.54
C GLN A 145 -8.94 14.32 -23.95
N ALA A 146 -10.26 14.19 -24.04
CA ALA A 146 -10.99 14.29 -25.32
C ALA A 146 -11.17 15.73 -25.82
N GLN A 147 -10.98 16.75 -24.98
CA GLN A 147 -11.10 18.15 -25.40
C GLN A 147 -9.80 18.62 -26.07
N PRO A 148 -9.88 19.41 -27.15
CA PRO A 148 -8.70 20.06 -27.69
C PRO A 148 -8.14 21.09 -26.69
N ALA A 149 -6.83 21.29 -26.73
CA ALA A 149 -6.20 22.38 -25.98
C ALA A 149 -6.77 23.74 -26.44
N VAL A 150 -7.03 24.63 -25.49
CA VAL A 150 -7.56 25.98 -25.79
C VAL A 150 -6.41 26.97 -25.69
N PRO A 151 -6.01 27.61 -26.75
CA PRO A 151 -4.98 28.66 -26.71
C PRO A 151 -5.44 29.80 -25.79
N GLY A 152 -4.62 30.15 -24.84
CA GLY A 152 -4.85 31.31 -23.99
C GLY A 152 -4.75 32.62 -24.78
N LYS A 153 -5.18 33.74 -24.18
CA LYS A 153 -5.01 35.07 -24.75
C LYS A 153 -3.56 35.42 -25.08
N THR A 154 -2.61 34.72 -24.49
CA THR A 154 -1.16 34.85 -24.72
C THR A 154 -0.60 33.86 -25.75
N GLY A 155 -1.43 33.01 -26.33
CA GLY A 155 -1.03 32.12 -27.43
C GLY A 155 -0.28 30.84 -27.06
N ASP A 156 0.04 30.62 -25.79
CA ASP A 156 0.79 29.44 -25.33
C ASP A 156 -0.10 28.54 -24.44
N PRO A 157 -0.67 27.43 -25.01
CA PRO A 157 -1.52 26.52 -24.24
C PRO A 157 -0.79 25.85 -23.08
N ASP A 158 0.52 25.60 -23.20
CA ASP A 158 1.34 24.88 -22.23
C ASP A 158 1.50 25.66 -20.89
N ARG A 159 1.20 26.95 -20.91
CA ARG A 159 1.22 27.81 -19.72
C ARG A 159 -0.08 27.86 -18.94
N LEU A 160 -1.14 27.26 -19.45
CA LEU A 160 -2.44 27.24 -18.78
C LEU A 160 -2.67 25.91 -18.07
N PRO A 161 -3.22 25.92 -16.84
CA PRO A 161 -3.64 24.68 -16.20
C PRO A 161 -4.53 23.85 -17.12
N ASN A 162 -4.24 22.55 -17.23
CA ASN A 162 -4.92 21.62 -18.16
C ASN A 162 -4.93 22.10 -19.62
N GLU A 163 -3.91 22.85 -20.06
CA GLU A 163 -3.85 23.44 -21.42
C GLU A 163 -5.09 24.28 -21.75
N GLY A 164 -5.63 24.98 -20.77
CA GLY A 164 -6.81 25.82 -20.90
C GLY A 164 -8.15 25.07 -20.98
N ARG A 165 -8.15 23.73 -20.93
CA ARG A 165 -9.37 22.91 -20.91
C ARG A 165 -10.16 23.14 -19.63
N LYS A 166 -11.48 23.19 -19.74
CA LYS A 166 -12.39 23.41 -18.61
C LYS A 166 -13.56 22.44 -18.65
N VAL A 167 -13.95 21.93 -17.50
CA VAL A 167 -15.16 21.14 -17.33
C VAL A 167 -16.04 21.81 -16.30
N LEU A 168 -17.32 21.96 -16.63
CA LEU A 168 -18.32 22.49 -15.71
C LEU A 168 -19.15 21.34 -15.17
N LEU A 169 -19.17 21.20 -13.85
CA LEU A 169 -19.88 20.15 -13.15
C LEU A 169 -21.04 20.75 -12.36
N PHE A 170 -22.21 20.16 -12.52
CA PHE A 170 -23.39 20.53 -11.75
C PHE A 170 -23.72 19.42 -10.75
N SER A 171 -24.05 19.81 -9.55
CA SER A 171 -24.54 18.93 -8.50
C SER A 171 -25.78 19.55 -7.85
N ASP A 172 -26.69 18.71 -7.39
CA ASP A 172 -27.88 19.07 -6.66
C ASP A 172 -27.60 19.71 -5.27
N SER A 173 -26.35 19.61 -4.82
CA SER A 173 -25.91 20.13 -3.53
C SER A 173 -24.59 20.87 -3.64
N ARG A 174 -24.55 22.11 -3.14
CA ARG A 174 -23.33 22.92 -3.07
C ARG A 174 -22.22 22.25 -2.26
N GLN A 175 -22.57 21.54 -1.18
CA GLN A 175 -21.61 20.83 -0.34
C GLN A 175 -21.00 19.63 -1.09
N ARG A 176 -21.81 18.89 -1.86
CA ARG A 176 -21.31 17.79 -2.71
C ARG A 176 -20.42 18.30 -3.81
N ALA A 177 -20.77 19.40 -4.46
CA ALA A 177 -19.94 20.00 -5.52
C ALA A 177 -18.58 20.45 -4.97
N ALA A 178 -18.53 21.12 -3.82
CA ALA A 178 -17.29 21.57 -3.18
C ALA A 178 -16.42 20.39 -2.73
N LYS A 179 -17.02 19.34 -2.15
CA LYS A 179 -16.32 18.11 -1.77
C LYS A 179 -15.77 17.40 -3.00
N LEU A 180 -16.57 17.28 -4.07
CA LEU A 180 -16.14 16.65 -5.31
C LEU A 180 -14.95 17.36 -5.93
N ALA A 181 -14.96 18.70 -5.97
CA ALA A 181 -13.86 19.48 -6.50
C ALA A 181 -12.56 19.24 -5.71
N ARG A 182 -12.65 19.20 -4.37
CA ARG A 182 -11.50 18.90 -3.50
C ARG A 182 -10.98 17.48 -3.74
N ASP A 183 -11.86 16.48 -3.67
CA ASP A 183 -11.49 15.06 -3.87
C ASP A 183 -10.82 14.84 -5.25
N MET A 184 -11.25 15.60 -6.26
CA MET A 184 -10.64 15.57 -7.60
C MET A 184 -9.25 16.17 -7.63
N SER A 185 -9.06 17.32 -6.96
CA SER A 185 -7.73 17.95 -6.85
C SER A 185 -6.76 17.02 -6.13
N ASP A 186 -7.17 16.42 -5.02
CA ASP A 186 -6.36 15.49 -4.26
C ASP A 186 -5.98 14.24 -5.08
N ALA A 187 -6.93 13.68 -5.83
CA ALA A 187 -6.66 12.53 -6.70
C ALA A 187 -5.71 12.89 -7.87
N SER A 188 -5.84 14.10 -8.41
CA SER A 188 -4.94 14.62 -9.44
C SER A 188 -3.54 14.84 -8.89
N ASP A 189 -3.41 15.45 -7.71
CA ASP A 189 -2.14 15.69 -7.04
C ASP A 189 -1.42 14.38 -6.72
N MET A 190 -2.13 13.38 -6.24
CA MET A 190 -1.55 12.05 -6.00
C MET A 190 -1.04 11.40 -7.28
N THR A 191 -1.77 11.52 -8.39
CA THR A 191 -1.34 10.96 -9.68
C THR A 191 -0.10 11.70 -10.20
N ALA A 192 -0.11 13.03 -10.17
CA ALA A 192 1.02 13.86 -10.58
C ALA A 192 2.25 13.60 -9.70
N ALA A 193 2.07 13.50 -8.38
CA ALA A 193 3.15 13.19 -7.45
C ALA A 193 3.84 11.84 -7.76
N ARG A 194 3.07 10.81 -8.17
CA ARG A 194 3.64 9.52 -8.57
C ARG A 194 4.46 9.61 -9.86
N GLN A 195 3.94 10.34 -10.86
CA GLN A 195 4.69 10.56 -12.10
C GLN A 195 5.99 11.31 -11.84
N LEU A 196 5.94 12.36 -11.03
CA LEU A 196 7.13 13.10 -10.61
C LEU A 196 8.11 12.23 -9.81
N ALA A 197 7.59 11.32 -8.96
CA ALA A 197 8.43 10.41 -8.20
C ALA A 197 9.23 9.47 -9.12
N VAL A 198 8.58 8.88 -10.13
CA VAL A 198 9.25 8.01 -11.10
C VAL A 198 10.31 8.77 -11.88
N LEU A 199 10.00 9.97 -12.38
CA LEU A 199 10.97 10.82 -13.09
C LEU A 199 12.15 11.25 -12.19
N ALA A 200 11.88 11.51 -10.91
CA ALA A 200 12.92 11.86 -9.97
C ALA A 200 13.86 10.68 -9.70
N ILE A 201 13.30 9.48 -9.51
CA ILE A 201 14.07 8.25 -9.27
C ILE A 201 14.91 7.90 -10.50
N ASP A 202 14.31 7.93 -11.68
CA ASP A 202 15.01 7.70 -12.95
C ASP A 202 16.22 8.65 -13.08
N ARG A 203 16.05 9.92 -12.77
CA ARG A 203 17.14 10.89 -12.77
C ARG A 203 18.22 10.58 -11.73
N MET A 204 17.83 10.14 -10.53
CA MET A 204 18.77 9.75 -9.49
C MET A 204 19.65 8.56 -9.93
N GLU A 205 19.07 7.58 -10.60
CA GLU A 205 19.79 6.41 -11.10
C GLU A 205 20.82 6.72 -12.19
N HIS A 206 20.58 7.77 -12.96
CA HIS A 206 21.50 8.23 -14.01
C HIS A 206 22.63 9.14 -13.50
N GLU A 207 22.70 9.40 -12.19
CA GLU A 207 23.83 10.13 -11.61
C GLU A 207 25.06 9.24 -11.45
N VAL A 208 26.24 9.84 -11.60
CA VAL A 208 27.53 9.13 -11.51
C VAL A 208 27.77 8.57 -10.11
N ALA A 209 27.42 9.34 -9.07
CA ALA A 209 27.47 8.88 -7.70
C ALA A 209 26.10 8.36 -7.26
N GLU A 210 26.13 7.29 -6.52
CA GLU A 210 24.93 6.74 -5.89
C GLU A 210 24.20 7.80 -5.05
N GLN A 211 22.91 7.87 -5.21
CA GLN A 211 22.04 8.81 -4.49
C GLN A 211 21.13 8.05 -3.51
N SER A 212 21.23 8.41 -2.23
CA SER A 212 20.34 7.84 -1.21
C SER A 212 18.93 8.45 -1.27
N MET A 213 17.96 7.74 -0.68
CA MET A 213 16.58 8.19 -0.54
C MET A 213 16.47 9.55 0.18
N ASN A 214 17.45 9.89 1.00
CA ASN A 214 17.49 11.17 1.70
C ASN A 214 17.47 12.38 0.73
N TYR A 215 18.05 12.23 -0.46
CA TYR A 215 18.09 13.26 -1.50
C TYR A 215 16.93 13.18 -2.49
N PHE A 216 16.02 12.26 -2.34
CA PHE A 216 14.87 12.11 -3.23
C PHE A 216 14.08 13.41 -3.40
N TYR A 217 13.94 14.20 -2.32
CA TYR A 217 13.23 15.46 -2.37
C TYR A 217 13.87 16.49 -3.31
N ASP A 218 15.19 16.56 -3.35
CA ASP A 218 15.92 17.49 -4.23
C ASP A 218 15.58 17.23 -5.71
N TYR A 219 15.63 15.97 -6.12
CA TYR A 219 15.28 15.55 -7.47
C TYR A 219 13.80 15.69 -7.77
N PHE A 220 12.95 15.37 -6.82
CA PHE A 220 11.50 15.52 -6.96
C PHE A 220 11.10 16.98 -7.21
N ALA A 221 11.60 17.89 -6.39
CA ALA A 221 11.33 19.33 -6.54
C ALA A 221 11.90 19.88 -7.86
N MET A 222 13.09 19.43 -8.25
CA MET A 222 13.72 19.78 -9.52
C MET A 222 12.85 19.39 -10.72
N VAL A 223 12.39 18.15 -10.76
CA VAL A 223 11.58 17.60 -11.84
C VAL A 223 10.21 18.29 -11.89
N ALA A 224 9.60 18.57 -10.73
CA ALA A 224 8.34 19.29 -10.68
C ALA A 224 8.43 20.66 -11.36
N VAL A 225 9.51 21.40 -11.10
CA VAL A 225 9.74 22.73 -11.71
C VAL A 225 10.07 22.61 -13.20
N GLU A 226 10.90 21.64 -13.58
CA GLU A 226 11.29 21.42 -14.98
C GLU A 226 10.09 21.11 -15.88
N HIS A 227 9.18 20.30 -15.38
CA HIS A 227 7.96 19.89 -16.11
C HIS A 227 6.76 20.81 -15.86
N HIS A 228 6.95 21.93 -15.13
CA HIS A 228 5.89 22.87 -14.80
C HIS A 228 4.68 22.24 -14.10
N VAL A 229 4.89 21.16 -13.36
CA VAL A 229 3.83 20.47 -12.62
C VAL A 229 3.65 21.13 -11.26
N GLN A 230 2.44 21.60 -11.00
CA GLN A 230 2.05 22.14 -9.71
C GLN A 230 1.21 21.10 -8.96
N ILE A 231 1.60 20.86 -7.72
CA ILE A 231 0.90 19.99 -6.77
C ILE A 231 0.70 20.74 -5.45
N PHE A 232 -0.11 20.21 -4.54
CA PHE A 232 -0.43 20.83 -3.25
C PHE A 232 -1.25 22.11 -3.40
N HIS A 233 -2.47 21.96 -3.94
CA HIS A 233 -3.34 23.10 -4.30
C HIS A 233 -4.13 23.72 -3.13
N ASP A 234 -4.12 23.09 -1.96
CA ASP A 234 -4.81 23.57 -0.76
C ASP A 234 -4.28 24.89 -0.20
N SER A 235 -5.12 25.68 0.44
CA SER A 235 -4.73 26.95 1.06
C SER A 235 -3.72 26.81 2.20
N GLU A 236 -3.80 25.72 2.99
CA GLU A 236 -2.81 25.41 4.02
C GLU A 236 -1.45 25.01 3.44
N THR A 237 -1.44 24.60 2.18
CA THR A 237 -0.27 24.08 1.47
C THR A 237 0.37 25.07 0.52
N GLU A 238 -0.17 26.28 0.36
CA GLU A 238 0.40 27.29 -0.53
C GLU A 238 1.86 27.60 -0.18
N LYS A 239 2.16 27.81 1.09
CA LYS A 239 3.55 28.04 1.56
C LYS A 239 4.45 26.81 1.30
N GLN A 240 3.91 25.63 1.37
CA GLN A 240 4.64 24.39 1.08
C GLN A 240 4.91 24.25 -0.42
N ARG A 241 3.96 24.64 -1.26
CA ARG A 241 4.14 24.71 -2.70
C ARG A 241 5.18 25.74 -3.10
N GLU A 242 5.15 26.95 -2.52
CA GLU A 242 6.15 27.99 -2.76
C GLU A 242 7.55 27.49 -2.39
N ARG A 243 7.72 26.83 -1.26
CA ARG A 243 8.99 26.25 -0.83
C ARG A 243 9.46 25.16 -1.79
N LEU A 244 8.55 24.29 -2.26
CA LEU A 244 8.89 23.26 -3.25
C LEU A 244 9.37 23.90 -4.56
N ILE A 245 8.70 24.94 -5.05
CA ILE A 245 9.08 25.67 -6.27
C ILE A 245 10.43 26.36 -6.09
N GLU A 246 10.67 27.00 -4.95
CA GLU A 246 11.93 27.67 -4.63
C GLU A 246 13.10 26.68 -4.62
N HIS A 247 12.96 25.58 -3.86
CA HIS A 247 13.97 24.55 -3.77
C HIS A 247 14.21 23.89 -5.14
N GLY A 248 13.15 23.54 -5.87
CA GLY A 248 13.24 22.94 -7.19
C GLY A 248 13.89 23.87 -8.21
N THR A 249 13.59 25.16 -8.19
CA THR A 249 14.23 26.16 -9.07
C THR A 249 15.73 26.26 -8.78
N GLN A 250 16.11 26.26 -7.51
CA GLN A 250 17.51 26.28 -7.11
C GLN A 250 18.25 24.99 -7.49
N ALA A 251 17.62 23.84 -7.26
CA ALA A 251 18.16 22.54 -7.62
C ALA A 251 18.35 22.42 -9.13
N LEU A 252 17.35 22.76 -9.93
CA LEU A 252 17.40 22.72 -11.40
C LEU A 252 18.52 23.64 -11.96
N LYS A 253 18.64 24.86 -11.41
CA LYS A 253 19.70 25.79 -11.78
C LYS A 253 21.10 25.23 -11.50
N ASN A 254 21.29 24.61 -10.34
CA ASN A 254 22.57 24.02 -9.95
C ASN A 254 22.87 22.76 -10.77
N TYR A 255 21.88 21.90 -10.99
CA TYR A 255 21.95 20.73 -11.84
C TYR A 255 22.39 21.09 -13.27
N THR A 256 21.66 22.02 -13.89
CA THR A 256 21.99 22.49 -15.26
C THR A 256 23.39 23.08 -15.34
N ARG A 257 23.82 23.81 -14.31
CA ARG A 257 25.16 24.38 -14.26
C ARG A 257 26.25 23.31 -14.13
N ALA A 258 26.05 22.29 -13.28
CA ALA A 258 26.95 21.16 -13.13
C ALA A 258 27.11 20.39 -14.45
N LYS A 259 25.99 20.02 -15.08
CA LYS A 259 25.98 19.28 -16.36
C LYS A 259 26.67 20.07 -17.50
N LYS A 260 26.43 21.38 -17.60
CA LYS A 260 27.10 22.25 -18.59
C LYS A 260 28.64 22.30 -18.39
N ARG A 261 29.11 22.09 -17.18
CA ARG A 261 30.56 22.08 -16.83
C ARG A 261 31.16 20.69 -16.86
N GLY A 262 30.41 19.66 -17.21
CA GLY A 262 30.84 18.27 -17.11
C GLY A 262 31.17 17.83 -15.67
N GLN A 263 30.56 18.48 -14.69
CA GLN A 263 30.73 18.19 -13.27
C GLN A 263 29.59 17.33 -12.76
N GLN A 264 29.87 16.55 -11.75
CA GLN A 264 28.85 15.80 -11.02
C GLN A 264 27.92 16.78 -10.28
N TYR A 265 26.63 16.48 -10.31
CA TYR A 265 25.65 17.20 -9.50
C TYR A 265 25.74 16.74 -8.05
N THR A 266 25.72 17.70 -7.11
CA THR A 266 25.63 17.43 -5.69
C THR A 266 24.31 17.98 -5.19
N PRO A 267 23.35 17.11 -4.80
CA PRO A 267 22.06 17.56 -4.27
C PRO A 267 22.24 18.32 -2.95
N ARG A 268 21.33 19.25 -2.69
CA ARG A 268 21.42 20.14 -1.52
C ARG A 268 20.28 19.93 -0.52
N PHE A 269 19.11 19.58 -1.02
CA PHE A 269 17.92 19.48 -0.19
C PHE A 269 17.62 18.03 0.16
N THR A 270 17.58 17.76 1.45
CA THR A 270 17.22 16.44 1.97
C THR A 270 15.73 16.41 2.29
N ILE A 271 15.23 15.22 2.65
CA ILE A 271 13.85 15.05 3.09
C ILE A 271 13.53 15.91 4.33
N ASP A 272 14.52 16.28 5.13
CA ASP A 272 14.31 17.16 6.30
C ASP A 272 13.93 18.57 5.89
N ASN A 273 14.45 19.04 4.76
CA ASN A 273 14.09 20.33 4.18
C ASN A 273 12.71 20.33 3.50
N ALA A 274 12.17 19.14 3.24
CA ALA A 274 10.92 18.99 2.50
C ALA A 274 9.71 19.54 3.27
N PRO A 275 8.73 20.09 2.55
CA PRO A 275 7.42 20.41 3.12
C PRO A 275 6.76 19.17 3.74
N THR A 276 5.90 19.40 4.72
CA THR A 276 5.18 18.33 5.44
C THR A 276 4.42 17.40 4.49
N GLN A 277 3.74 17.94 3.49
CA GLN A 277 3.03 17.15 2.50
C GLN A 277 3.96 16.28 1.64
N MET A 278 5.16 16.74 1.35
CA MET A 278 6.12 15.93 0.62
C MET A 278 6.62 14.75 1.45
N LYS A 279 6.84 14.95 2.76
CA LYS A 279 7.15 13.88 3.70
C LYS A 279 6.01 12.85 3.78
N GLU A 280 4.77 13.32 3.78
CA GLU A 280 3.58 12.47 3.71
C GLU A 280 3.54 11.67 2.40
N GLN A 281 3.81 12.31 1.26
CA GLN A 281 3.85 11.63 -0.04
C GLN A 281 4.94 10.56 -0.11
N LEU A 282 6.14 10.83 0.42
CA LEU A 282 7.20 9.82 0.47
C LEU A 282 6.75 8.55 1.22
N ILE A 283 6.09 8.72 2.37
CA ILE A 283 5.54 7.59 3.11
C ILE A 283 4.47 6.87 2.27
N ARG A 284 3.57 7.59 1.61
CA ARG A 284 2.53 7.00 0.75
C ARG A 284 3.10 6.23 -0.43
N PHE A 285 4.24 6.62 -0.97
CA PHE A 285 4.87 5.93 -2.09
C PHE A 285 5.29 4.49 -1.76
N TYR A 286 5.66 4.21 -0.50
CA TYR A 286 6.19 2.90 -0.12
C TYR A 286 5.46 2.25 1.07
N CYS A 287 4.76 3.02 1.89
CA CYS A 287 4.10 2.54 3.12
C CYS A 287 2.58 2.76 3.11
N GLY A 288 1.99 3.07 1.99
CA GLY A 288 0.59 3.49 1.88
C GLY A 288 -0.46 2.39 2.04
N GLY A 289 -0.06 1.13 2.11
CA GLY A 289 -0.94 -0.03 2.22
C GLY A 289 -1.67 -0.42 0.93
N TYR A 290 -1.88 0.53 0.00
CA TYR A 290 -2.45 0.29 -1.34
C TYR A 290 -1.96 1.37 -2.29
N ASN A 291 -1.81 0.98 -3.56
CA ASN A 291 -1.37 1.88 -4.60
C ASN A 291 -0.02 2.53 -4.29
N THR A 292 0.89 1.84 -3.66
CA THR A 292 2.29 2.25 -3.54
C THR A 292 2.99 2.17 -4.90
N LEU A 293 4.21 2.66 -5.00
CA LEU A 293 5.02 2.50 -6.21
C LEU A 293 5.39 1.03 -6.42
N VAL A 294 5.52 0.25 -5.33
CA VAL A 294 5.74 -1.20 -5.39
C VAL A 294 4.51 -1.92 -5.91
N ASP A 295 3.31 -1.62 -5.39
CA ASP A 295 2.05 -2.22 -5.86
C ASP A 295 1.75 -1.94 -7.34
N SER A 296 2.41 -0.95 -7.91
CA SER A 296 2.27 -0.55 -9.31
C SER A 296 3.44 -1.01 -10.17
N ALA A 297 4.36 -1.83 -9.64
CA ALA A 297 5.60 -2.28 -10.27
C ALA A 297 6.45 -1.12 -10.86
N LEU A 298 6.42 0.05 -10.22
CA LEU A 298 7.10 1.24 -10.69
C LEU A 298 8.45 1.46 -10.01
N SER A 299 8.52 1.22 -8.70
CA SER A 299 9.74 1.46 -7.93
C SER A 299 9.77 0.59 -6.68
N TRP A 300 10.98 0.25 -6.24
CA TRP A 300 11.25 -0.48 -5.01
C TRP A 300 12.38 0.17 -4.22
N ILE A 301 12.69 -0.36 -3.06
CA ILE A 301 13.76 0.14 -2.19
C ILE A 301 14.89 -0.89 -2.15
N GLU A 302 16.12 -0.42 -2.35
CA GLU A 302 17.34 -1.19 -2.14
C GLU A 302 18.22 -0.52 -1.07
N PRO A 303 19.17 -1.27 -0.47
CA PRO A 303 20.21 -0.65 0.34
C PRO A 303 21.12 0.20 -0.56
N THR A 304 21.74 1.24 -0.01
CA THR A 304 22.91 1.85 -0.65
C THR A 304 24.05 0.85 -0.68
N ASP A 305 24.97 0.98 -1.64
CA ASP A 305 26.10 0.03 -1.75
C ASP A 305 26.92 -0.02 -0.47
N ALA A 306 27.18 1.14 0.15
CA ALA A 306 27.90 1.19 1.42
C ALA A 306 27.14 0.43 2.54
N ALA A 307 25.83 0.68 2.71
CA ALA A 307 25.05 0.01 3.73
C ALA A 307 24.88 -1.51 3.46
N LYS A 308 24.85 -1.91 2.18
CA LYS A 308 24.80 -3.31 1.79
C LYS A 308 26.08 -4.03 2.24
N TRP A 309 27.25 -3.46 1.97
CA TRP A 309 28.51 -4.04 2.38
C TRP A 309 28.69 -4.04 3.89
N ASP A 310 28.34 -2.94 4.59
CA ASP A 310 28.34 -2.90 6.05
C ASP A 310 27.51 -4.05 6.66
N ALA A 311 26.34 -4.37 6.06
CA ALA A 311 25.50 -5.46 6.52
C ALA A 311 26.07 -6.84 6.22
N LEU A 312 26.63 -7.05 5.02
CA LEU A 312 27.26 -8.32 4.63
C LEU A 312 28.47 -8.63 5.50
N ASP A 313 29.34 -7.65 5.74
CA ASP A 313 30.51 -7.80 6.63
C ASP A 313 30.06 -8.15 8.07
N ALA A 314 29.03 -7.48 8.59
CA ALA A 314 28.48 -7.78 9.92
C ALA A 314 27.84 -9.19 10.01
N LEU A 315 27.25 -9.68 8.92
CA LEU A 315 26.72 -11.06 8.85
C LEU A 315 27.86 -12.07 8.86
N GLU A 316 28.91 -11.85 8.09
CA GLU A 316 30.10 -12.70 8.05
C GLU A 316 30.80 -12.75 9.41
N GLU A 317 30.99 -11.60 10.08
CA GLU A 317 31.52 -11.52 11.44
C GLU A 317 30.65 -12.27 12.46
N ALA A 318 29.33 -12.30 12.25
CA ALA A 318 28.40 -13.07 13.09
C ALA A 318 28.41 -14.57 12.77
N GLY A 319 29.22 -15.03 11.78
CA GLY A 319 29.30 -16.42 11.34
C GLY A 319 28.09 -16.84 10.46
N ILE A 320 27.50 -15.91 9.75
CA ILE A 320 26.37 -16.16 8.82
C ILE A 320 26.89 -15.90 7.40
N GLU A 321 27.16 -16.97 6.68
CA GLU A 321 27.54 -16.90 5.28
C GLU A 321 26.29 -16.68 4.41
N VAL A 322 26.28 -15.62 3.61
CA VAL A 322 25.19 -15.26 2.73
C VAL A 322 25.73 -14.59 1.46
N SER A 323 25.23 -14.95 0.31
CA SER A 323 25.57 -14.27 -0.94
C SER A 323 24.93 -12.90 -1.04
N GLU A 324 25.45 -12.03 -1.90
CA GLU A 324 24.85 -10.73 -2.18
C GLU A 324 23.39 -10.88 -2.68
N GLU A 325 23.13 -11.86 -3.55
CA GLU A 325 21.80 -12.14 -4.08
C GLU A 325 20.81 -12.56 -2.97
N GLU A 326 21.21 -13.50 -2.11
CA GLU A 326 20.37 -13.95 -0.98
C GLU A 326 20.13 -12.82 0.01
N PHE A 327 21.11 -11.94 0.22
CA PHE A 327 20.93 -10.75 1.05
C PHE A 327 19.90 -9.80 0.43
N MET A 328 19.95 -9.53 -0.87
CA MET A 328 19.03 -8.66 -1.58
C MET A 328 17.58 -9.21 -1.55
N GLU A 329 17.42 -10.52 -1.76
CA GLU A 329 16.13 -11.20 -1.62
C GLU A 329 15.55 -11.00 -0.21
N PHE A 330 16.37 -11.23 0.81
CA PHE A 330 15.95 -11.09 2.20
C PHE A 330 15.65 -9.64 2.58
N PHE A 331 16.55 -8.71 2.22
CA PHE A 331 16.36 -7.28 2.46
C PHE A 331 15.04 -6.78 1.87
N ASN A 332 14.75 -7.17 0.63
CA ASN A 332 13.51 -6.76 -0.04
C ASN A 332 12.27 -7.32 0.68
N ALA A 333 12.27 -8.60 1.03
CA ALA A 333 11.18 -9.21 1.80
C ALA A 333 10.96 -8.50 3.15
N TRP A 334 12.05 -8.17 3.85
CA TRP A 334 12.00 -7.46 5.12
C TRP A 334 11.47 -6.04 4.98
N ILE A 335 12.00 -5.25 4.02
CA ILE A 335 11.62 -3.85 3.85
C ILE A 335 10.15 -3.73 3.43
N LEU A 336 9.68 -4.58 2.52
CA LEU A 336 8.28 -4.62 2.10
C LEU A 336 7.35 -4.93 3.27
N SER A 337 7.65 -6.00 4.01
CA SER A 337 6.85 -6.41 5.18
C SER A 337 6.78 -5.32 6.24
N THR A 338 7.89 -4.63 6.52
CA THR A 338 7.94 -3.60 7.57
C THR A 338 7.38 -2.26 7.11
N CYS A 339 7.51 -1.88 5.85
CA CYS A 339 6.80 -0.74 5.26
C CYS A 339 5.29 -0.92 5.36
N ASP A 340 4.80 -2.11 5.04
CA ASP A 340 3.37 -2.42 5.08
C ASP A 340 2.82 -2.49 6.50
N THR A 341 3.57 -3.09 7.43
CA THR A 341 3.07 -3.32 8.81
C THR A 341 3.38 -2.20 9.78
N SER A 342 4.46 -1.43 9.59
CA SER A 342 4.96 -0.52 10.64
C SER A 342 5.27 0.91 10.17
N VAL A 343 5.09 1.21 8.90
CA VAL A 343 5.31 2.57 8.31
C VAL A 343 6.68 3.12 8.69
N ILE A 344 7.73 2.34 8.43
CA ILE A 344 9.07 2.54 9.01
C ILE A 344 9.97 3.58 8.34
N LEU A 345 9.58 4.18 7.20
CA LEU A 345 10.47 5.09 6.46
C LEU A 345 10.73 6.40 7.19
N GLY A 346 12.00 6.78 7.28
CA GLY A 346 12.46 8.09 7.71
C GLY A 346 12.41 8.31 9.23
N HIS A 347 13.51 8.08 9.92
CA HIS A 347 13.60 8.27 11.39
C HIS A 347 13.35 9.74 11.82
N THR A 348 13.64 10.71 10.95
CA THR A 348 13.41 12.14 11.20
C THR A 348 11.97 12.60 10.94
N ILE A 349 11.13 11.75 10.30
CA ILE A 349 9.74 12.09 10.00
C ILE A 349 8.88 11.87 11.25
N PRO A 350 8.16 12.90 11.76
CA PRO A 350 7.31 12.75 12.94
C PRO A 350 6.12 11.81 12.74
N ASP A 351 5.70 11.13 13.79
CA ASP A 351 4.56 10.18 13.77
C ASP A 351 3.23 10.82 13.40
N VAL A 352 3.05 12.12 13.69
CA VAL A 352 1.87 12.87 13.26
C VAL A 352 1.67 12.88 11.74
N ILE A 353 2.75 12.77 10.97
CA ILE A 353 2.68 12.64 9.51
C ILE A 353 2.27 11.22 9.13
N ARG A 354 2.79 10.21 9.83
CA ARG A 354 2.42 8.80 9.63
C ARG A 354 0.94 8.56 9.92
N GLU A 355 0.40 9.24 10.94
CA GLU A 355 -1.01 9.19 11.30
C GLU A 355 -1.93 9.67 10.18
N LYS A 356 -1.51 10.66 9.39
CA LYS A 356 -2.26 11.09 8.19
C LYS A 356 -2.31 10.04 7.10
N VAL A 357 -1.27 9.23 6.97
CA VAL A 357 -1.21 8.12 5.98
C VAL A 357 -2.00 6.91 6.45
N ARG A 358 -1.85 6.54 7.72
CA ARG A 358 -2.56 5.42 8.36
C ARG A 358 -3.22 5.86 9.67
N PRO A 359 -4.38 6.51 9.61
CA PRO A 359 -5.08 6.99 10.80
C PRO A 359 -5.48 5.82 11.71
N ASN A 360 -5.44 6.07 13.03
CA ASN A 360 -5.77 5.09 14.08
C ASN A 360 -4.87 3.83 14.12
N TYR A 361 -3.71 3.87 13.51
CA TYR A 361 -2.74 2.80 13.62
C TYR A 361 -1.92 2.98 14.89
N VAL A 362 -1.86 1.93 15.72
CA VAL A 362 -1.06 1.92 16.94
C VAL A 362 0.16 1.05 16.67
N GLY A 363 1.32 1.66 16.43
CA GLY A 363 2.54 0.88 16.27
C GLY A 363 3.46 1.29 15.11
N TYR A 364 3.58 2.59 14.84
CA TYR A 364 4.60 3.11 13.92
C TYR A 364 6.00 2.75 14.41
N GLY A 365 6.89 2.45 13.46
CA GLY A 365 8.23 1.98 13.77
C GLY A 365 8.26 0.55 14.33
N ILE A 366 9.43 0.07 14.62
CA ILE A 366 9.64 -1.26 15.17
C ILE A 366 10.33 -1.20 16.55
N ASP A 367 9.98 -2.15 17.41
CA ASP A 367 10.66 -2.34 18.70
C ASP A 367 12.04 -2.98 18.49
N LYS A 368 12.95 -2.76 19.43
CA LYS A 368 14.29 -3.35 19.43
C LYS A 368 14.28 -4.87 19.18
N ASN A 369 13.28 -5.57 19.73
CA ASN A 369 13.17 -7.03 19.66
C ASN A 369 12.06 -7.48 18.69
N LYS A 370 11.70 -6.66 17.69
CA LYS A 370 10.67 -7.02 16.70
C LYS A 370 11.12 -8.23 15.90
N LYS A 371 10.32 -9.28 15.93
CA LYS A 371 10.53 -10.48 15.11
C LYS A 371 10.11 -10.23 13.67
N PHE A 372 10.74 -10.91 12.73
CA PHE A 372 10.30 -10.97 11.34
C PHE A 372 8.87 -11.51 11.22
N SER A 373 8.21 -11.21 10.12
CA SER A 373 6.89 -11.76 9.82
C SER A 373 6.92 -13.30 9.85
N THR A 374 5.78 -13.91 10.13
CA THR A 374 5.67 -15.38 10.13
C THR A 374 6.06 -15.97 8.79
N ASP A 375 5.65 -15.32 7.69
CA ASP A 375 5.94 -15.80 6.34
C ASP A 375 7.45 -15.79 6.06
N ILE A 376 8.17 -14.72 6.38
CA ILE A 376 9.64 -14.66 6.24
C ILE A 376 10.31 -15.75 7.08
N ARG A 377 9.91 -15.92 8.35
CA ARG A 377 10.52 -16.91 9.25
C ARG A 377 10.29 -18.35 8.74
N GLU A 378 9.10 -18.66 8.28
CA GLU A 378 8.77 -19.99 7.74
C GLU A 378 9.53 -20.27 6.43
N ILE A 379 9.70 -19.29 5.53
CA ILE A 379 10.52 -19.45 4.32
C ILE A 379 11.99 -19.68 4.67
N MET A 380 12.51 -18.96 5.66
CA MET A 380 13.89 -19.09 6.12
C MET A 380 14.13 -20.35 6.98
N GLY A 381 13.06 -21.02 7.42
CA GLY A 381 13.14 -22.18 8.30
C GLY A 381 13.48 -21.83 9.77
N TRP A 382 13.19 -20.60 10.20
CA TRP A 382 13.48 -20.11 11.53
C TRP A 382 12.35 -20.38 12.53
N SER A 383 12.71 -20.88 13.70
CA SER A 383 11.80 -21.02 14.83
C SER A 383 11.48 -19.67 15.47
N ASP A 384 10.52 -19.63 16.40
CA ASP A 384 10.11 -18.39 17.07
C ASP A 384 11.23 -17.71 17.88
N ASN A 385 12.22 -18.46 18.36
CA ASN A 385 13.35 -17.94 19.15
C ASN A 385 14.68 -18.32 18.50
N ASP A 386 14.75 -18.29 17.18
CA ASP A 386 15.93 -18.63 16.43
C ASP A 386 17.05 -17.61 16.66
N SER A 387 18.24 -18.08 16.98
CA SER A 387 19.39 -17.22 17.24
C SER A 387 19.92 -16.55 15.97
N VAL A 388 19.80 -17.20 14.80
CA VAL A 388 20.21 -16.63 13.51
C VAL A 388 19.24 -15.50 13.13
N ALA A 389 17.94 -15.72 13.30
CA ALA A 389 16.94 -14.67 13.08
C ALA A 389 17.17 -13.45 13.99
N ALA A 390 17.55 -13.67 15.25
CA ALA A 390 17.85 -12.60 16.19
C ALA A 390 19.08 -11.77 15.74
N LYS A 391 20.14 -12.44 15.28
CA LYS A 391 21.33 -11.77 14.72
C LYS A 391 20.99 -10.95 13.47
N TRP A 392 20.25 -11.51 12.51
CA TRP A 392 19.76 -10.79 11.35
C TRP A 392 18.96 -9.54 11.74
N SER A 393 18.04 -9.67 12.68
CA SER A 393 17.23 -8.54 13.16
C SER A 393 18.09 -7.44 13.79
N GLN A 394 19.12 -7.82 14.56
CA GLN A 394 20.06 -6.89 15.16
C GLN A 394 20.88 -6.16 14.09
N ILE A 395 21.49 -6.89 13.17
CA ILE A 395 22.34 -6.33 12.09
C ILE A 395 21.55 -5.37 11.20
N LEU A 396 20.35 -5.78 10.75
CA LEU A 396 19.50 -4.90 9.94
C LEU A 396 19.12 -3.62 10.69
N ARG A 397 18.82 -3.72 11.98
CA ARG A 397 18.50 -2.54 12.77
C ARG A 397 19.72 -1.62 12.92
N GLU A 398 20.88 -2.17 13.26
CA GLU A 398 22.10 -1.39 13.49
C GLU A 398 22.65 -0.75 12.20
N THR A 399 22.45 -1.40 11.05
CA THR A 399 22.91 -0.89 9.76
C THR A 399 21.94 0.10 9.11
N PHE A 400 20.63 -0.16 9.20
CA PHE A 400 19.63 0.56 8.39
C PHE A 400 18.70 1.46 9.19
N MET A 401 18.72 1.44 10.51
CA MET A 401 17.70 2.12 11.31
C MET A 401 18.30 3.00 12.39
N ASP A 402 17.58 4.07 12.71
CA ASP A 402 17.82 4.95 13.83
C ASP A 402 16.58 5.12 14.69
N GLU A 403 16.76 5.58 15.94
CA GLU A 403 15.65 5.93 16.82
C GLU A 403 14.86 7.10 16.24
N GLY A 404 13.55 6.98 16.28
CA GLY A 404 12.66 8.01 15.79
C GLY A 404 12.72 9.30 16.61
N SER A 405 12.39 10.41 15.96
CA SER A 405 12.32 11.74 16.61
C SER A 405 11.27 11.83 17.74
N SER A 406 10.34 10.90 17.77
CA SER A 406 9.32 10.77 18.82
C SER A 406 9.84 9.89 19.95
N SER A 407 10.59 10.30 20.90
CA SER A 407 11.15 9.63 22.11
C SER A 407 10.38 8.39 22.66
N ASN A 408 9.90 7.53 21.77
CA ASN A 408 9.09 6.35 22.08
C ASN A 408 9.88 5.03 22.04
N GLY A 409 11.21 5.09 21.85
CA GLY A 409 12.09 3.93 21.72
C GLY A 409 11.84 3.06 20.50
N LYS A 410 11.21 3.63 19.46
CA LYS A 410 10.97 2.95 18.18
C LYS A 410 12.06 3.29 17.17
N TYR A 411 12.35 2.32 16.31
CA TYR A 411 13.34 2.42 15.25
C TYR A 411 12.65 2.58 13.90
N TYR A 412 13.23 3.42 13.06
CA TYR A 412 12.78 3.73 11.71
C TYR A 412 13.96 3.68 10.75
N ILE A 413 13.71 3.41 9.49
CA ILE A 413 14.76 3.39 8.46
C ILE A 413 15.41 4.77 8.32
N ASP A 414 16.72 4.78 8.34
CA ASP A 414 17.52 5.92 7.92
C ASP A 414 17.54 6.00 6.38
N LEU A 415 16.98 7.08 5.86
CA LEU A 415 16.88 7.31 4.42
C LEU A 415 18.24 7.48 3.72
N SER A 416 19.31 7.71 4.48
CA SER A 416 20.67 7.78 3.94
C SER A 416 21.25 6.40 3.63
N ARG A 417 20.69 5.33 4.22
CA ARG A 417 21.15 3.94 4.08
C ARG A 417 20.43 3.16 2.98
N ILE A 418 19.39 3.75 2.39
CA ILE A 418 18.59 3.14 1.33
C ILE A 418 18.51 4.05 0.10
N LYS A 419 18.19 3.46 -1.03
CA LYS A 419 17.94 4.14 -2.31
C LYS A 419 16.65 3.68 -2.96
N PRO A 420 15.92 4.56 -3.64
CA PRO A 420 14.80 4.15 -4.49
C PRO A 420 15.36 3.61 -5.81
N ARG A 421 14.70 2.63 -6.40
CA ARG A 421 15.05 2.05 -7.70
C ARG A 421 13.90 2.14 -8.67
N PHE A 422 14.24 2.41 -9.93
CA PHE A 422 13.35 2.36 -11.07
C PHE A 422 14.08 1.77 -12.26
N ASN A 423 13.66 0.63 -12.76
CA ASN A 423 14.23 0.00 -13.94
C ASN A 423 13.15 -0.75 -14.70
N LEU A 424 12.84 -0.32 -15.92
CA LEU A 424 11.85 -0.95 -16.78
C LEU A 424 12.25 -2.36 -17.25
N GLU A 425 13.54 -2.68 -17.21
CA GLU A 425 14.07 -4.01 -17.58
C GLU A 425 14.11 -4.98 -16.39
N HIS A 426 13.86 -4.49 -15.18
CA HIS A 426 13.83 -5.34 -13.98
C HIS A 426 12.67 -6.32 -14.02
N MET A 427 12.95 -7.58 -13.74
CA MET A 427 11.93 -8.63 -13.69
C MET A 427 11.10 -8.49 -12.42
N TRP A 428 9.84 -8.16 -12.58
CA TRP A 428 8.85 -8.21 -11.51
C TRP A 428 8.14 -9.56 -11.47
N PHE A 429 7.71 -9.96 -10.30
CA PHE A 429 7.04 -11.22 -10.07
C PHE A 429 5.65 -10.98 -9.48
N ARG A 430 4.66 -11.70 -10.01
CA ARG A 430 3.30 -11.70 -9.50
C ARG A 430 2.95 -13.04 -8.88
N CYS A 431 2.49 -13.03 -7.65
CA CYS A 431 2.03 -14.22 -6.96
C CYS A 431 0.59 -14.59 -7.38
N GLU A 432 0.37 -15.83 -7.82
CA GLU A 432 -0.98 -16.29 -8.19
C GLU A 432 -1.95 -16.37 -7.01
N ARG A 433 -1.43 -16.48 -5.79
CA ARG A 433 -2.25 -16.64 -4.59
C ARG A 433 -2.72 -15.31 -4.01
N CYS A 434 -1.80 -14.37 -3.76
CA CYS A 434 -2.10 -13.11 -3.10
C CYS A 434 -2.06 -11.91 -4.04
N SER A 435 -1.70 -12.12 -5.32
CA SER A 435 -1.52 -11.06 -6.32
C SER A 435 -0.48 -10.01 -5.95
N GLU A 436 0.36 -10.30 -4.95
CA GLU A 436 1.47 -9.43 -4.57
C GLU A 436 2.44 -9.27 -5.73
N LEU A 437 2.88 -8.05 -5.96
CA LEU A 437 3.95 -7.72 -6.87
C LEU A 437 5.24 -7.53 -6.07
N THR A 438 6.30 -8.19 -6.48
CA THR A 438 7.59 -8.09 -5.81
C THR A 438 8.73 -8.06 -6.81
N PRO A 439 9.76 -7.23 -6.61
CA PRO A 439 10.95 -7.22 -7.46
C PRO A 439 11.90 -8.40 -7.16
N TYR A 440 11.79 -9.02 -5.97
CA TYR A 440 12.60 -10.17 -5.56
C TYR A 440 11.74 -11.23 -4.92
N LEU A 441 12.06 -12.49 -5.15
CA LEU A 441 11.49 -13.63 -4.44
C LEU A 441 12.40 -13.98 -3.26
N LEU A 442 11.83 -14.49 -2.18
CA LEU A 442 12.62 -15.00 -1.06
C LEU A 442 12.76 -16.53 -1.20
N LYS A 443 13.94 -17.00 -1.56
CA LYS A 443 14.19 -18.44 -1.86
C LYS A 443 13.17 -19.00 -2.86
N GLY A 444 12.87 -18.27 -3.92
CA GLY A 444 11.91 -18.66 -4.95
C GLY A 444 10.44 -18.63 -4.54
N LYS A 445 10.09 -18.04 -3.38
CA LYS A 445 8.74 -17.96 -2.83
C LYS A 445 8.26 -16.52 -2.69
N CYS A 446 6.94 -16.34 -2.72
CA CYS A 446 6.34 -15.04 -2.40
C CYS A 446 6.60 -14.68 -0.94
N PRO A 447 7.22 -13.52 -0.66
CA PRO A 447 7.56 -13.13 0.72
C PRO A 447 6.34 -12.83 1.60
N SER A 448 5.16 -12.59 0.99
CA SER A 448 3.92 -12.21 1.70
C SER A 448 2.99 -13.39 2.02
N CYS A 449 3.14 -14.55 1.35
CA CYS A 449 2.23 -15.68 1.56
C CYS A 449 2.86 -17.06 1.31
N GLN A 450 4.16 -17.15 1.10
CA GLN A 450 4.94 -18.38 0.90
C GLN A 450 4.54 -19.22 -0.32
N CYS A 451 3.75 -18.67 -1.23
CA CYS A 451 3.31 -19.37 -2.43
C CYS A 451 4.49 -19.57 -3.38
N GLU A 452 4.60 -20.77 -3.97
CA GLU A 452 5.60 -21.10 -4.99
C GLU A 452 5.07 -20.88 -6.42
N LYS A 453 3.75 -20.67 -6.56
CA LYS A 453 3.15 -20.35 -7.86
C LYS A 453 3.27 -18.87 -8.13
N ILE A 454 4.31 -18.53 -8.85
CA ILE A 454 4.71 -17.18 -9.15
C ILE A 454 5.05 -17.14 -10.63
N HIS A 455 4.66 -16.08 -11.30
CA HIS A 455 5.05 -15.87 -12.69
C HIS A 455 5.74 -14.51 -12.84
N PRO A 456 6.75 -14.43 -13.71
CA PRO A 456 7.34 -13.15 -14.07
C PRO A 456 6.33 -12.33 -14.85
N MET A 457 6.28 -11.02 -14.57
CA MET A 457 5.46 -10.12 -15.34
C MET A 457 6.09 -9.84 -16.71
N THR A 458 5.28 -9.77 -17.72
CA THR A 458 5.68 -9.33 -19.06
C THR A 458 5.53 -7.82 -19.17
N THR A 459 6.20 -7.21 -20.15
CA THR A 459 6.08 -5.76 -20.43
C THR A 459 4.68 -5.36 -20.94
N GLU A 460 3.81 -6.33 -21.24
CA GLU A 460 2.43 -6.10 -21.67
C GLU A 460 1.43 -6.13 -20.51
N GLU A 461 1.82 -6.64 -19.33
CA GLU A 461 1.02 -6.71 -18.10
C GLU A 461 1.27 -5.50 -17.18
#